data_e891dd2fc4afd6fe63c5d42769b78a81
#
_entry.id   e891dd2fc4afd6fe63c5d42769b78a81
#
_cell.length_a   1.000
_cell.length_b   1.000
_cell.length_c   1.000
_cell.angle_alpha   90.00
_cell.angle_beta   90.00
_cell.angle_gamma   90.00
#
_symmetry.space_group_name_H-M   'P 1'
#
loop_
_entity.id
_entity.type
_entity.pdbx_description
1 polymer ?
#
loop_
_entity_poly.entity_id
_entity_poly.type
_entity_poly.pdbx_seq_one_letter_code
_entity_poly.pdbx_strand_id
1 'polypeptide(L)'
;MTLTNVAEITVHSVIENLTEAGLPDGEPEINLFTVKGTFSKRNEEYDIKYDEKNEEYTTHCSLTANSDRVFLSRKGAVDCNITFKEGEKCNCIYRVPPYAFDMVVTTSKIRNSLNENEGELQLIYSMNIGGQDKKVRMRIKVKK
;
A
#
# COMPACT_ATOMS: atom_id res chain seq x y z
N MET A 1 -12.78 27.62 8.45
CA MET A 1 -12.13 26.42 8.92
C MET A 1 -12.90 25.20 8.43
N THR A 2 -12.26 24.24 7.85
CA THR A 2 -12.96 23.11 7.26
C THR A 2 -12.33 21.79 7.65
N LEU A 3 -13.15 20.75 7.69
CA LEU A 3 -12.71 19.38 7.92
C LEU A 3 -12.81 18.56 6.65
N THR A 4 -12.56 19.23 5.52
CA THR A 4 -12.79 18.65 4.21
C THR A 4 -11.87 17.49 3.85
N ASN A 5 -10.78 17.31 4.60
CA ASN A 5 -9.81 16.25 4.30
C ASN A 5 -10.15 14.91 4.96
N VAL A 6 -11.14 14.88 5.85
CA VAL A 6 -11.56 13.62 6.46
C VAL A 6 -12.25 12.76 5.40
N ALA A 7 -11.87 11.51 5.32
CA ALA A 7 -12.40 10.59 4.32
C ALA A 7 -12.55 9.19 4.89
N GLU A 8 -13.45 8.43 4.29
CA GLU A 8 -13.55 7.00 4.53
C GLU A 8 -12.59 6.32 3.58
N ILE A 9 -11.73 5.45 4.12
CA ILE A 9 -10.70 4.76 3.35
C ILE A 9 -10.93 3.26 3.50
N THR A 10 -11.13 2.59 2.36
CA THR A 10 -11.31 1.14 2.31
C THR A 10 -10.10 0.53 1.62
N VAL A 11 -9.42 -0.37 2.31
CA VAL A 11 -8.24 -1.06 1.80
C VAL A 11 -8.58 -2.52 1.59
N HIS A 12 -8.36 -3.00 0.38
CA HIS A 12 -8.53 -4.39 0.01
C HIS A 12 -7.23 -4.89 -0.61
N SER A 13 -6.64 -5.91 -0.03
CA SER A 13 -5.43 -6.52 -0.59
C SER A 13 -5.56 -8.02 -0.67
N VAL A 14 -5.00 -8.58 -1.72
CA VAL A 14 -4.90 -10.02 -1.93
C VAL A 14 -3.43 -10.34 -2.11
N ILE A 15 -2.89 -11.15 -1.22
CA ILE A 15 -1.48 -11.53 -1.20
C ILE A 15 -1.37 -13.03 -1.49
N GLU A 16 -0.69 -13.38 -2.56
CA GLU A 16 -0.43 -14.76 -2.94
C GLU A 16 1.04 -15.08 -2.70
N ASN A 17 1.31 -16.14 -1.94
CA ASN A 17 2.65 -16.69 -1.87
C ASN A 17 2.92 -17.46 -3.15
N LEU A 18 4.13 -17.39 -3.67
CA LEU A 18 4.52 -18.04 -4.91
C LEU A 18 5.58 -19.10 -4.67
N THR A 19 5.51 -20.18 -5.47
CA THR A 19 6.57 -21.18 -5.53
C THR A 19 7.78 -20.61 -6.27
N GLU A 20 8.90 -21.33 -6.27
CA GLU A 20 10.08 -20.93 -7.04
C GLU A 20 9.79 -20.81 -8.53
N ALA A 21 8.81 -21.55 -9.04
CA ALA A 21 8.38 -21.47 -10.43
C ALA A 21 7.41 -20.34 -10.70
N GLY A 22 7.06 -19.53 -9.68
CA GLY A 22 6.16 -18.40 -9.83
C GLY A 22 4.68 -18.76 -9.83
N LEU A 23 4.32 -19.94 -9.36
CA LEU A 23 2.93 -20.41 -9.28
C LEU A 23 2.38 -20.16 -7.88
N PRO A 24 1.06 -19.93 -7.75
CA PRO A 24 0.45 -19.75 -6.43
C PRO A 24 0.74 -20.95 -5.52
N ASP A 25 1.05 -20.65 -4.27
CA ASP A 25 1.39 -21.61 -3.24
C ASP A 25 0.46 -21.43 -2.05
N GLY A 26 -0.53 -22.32 -1.94
CA GLY A 26 -1.54 -22.24 -0.89
C GLY A 26 -2.65 -21.23 -1.18
N GLU A 27 -3.44 -20.95 -0.16
CA GLU A 27 -4.53 -20.00 -0.27
C GLU A 27 -4.03 -18.56 -0.14
N PRO A 28 -4.63 -17.61 -0.88
CA PRO A 28 -4.23 -16.21 -0.74
C PRO A 28 -4.66 -15.65 0.62
N GLU A 29 -3.87 -14.71 1.11
CA GLU A 29 -4.24 -13.91 2.25
C GLU A 29 -5.06 -12.72 1.75
N ILE A 30 -6.26 -12.56 2.30
CA ILE A 30 -7.16 -11.47 1.91
C ILE A 30 -7.37 -10.56 3.11
N ASN A 31 -7.11 -9.27 2.91
CA ASN A 31 -7.33 -8.23 3.92
C ASN A 31 -8.33 -7.22 3.38
N LEU A 32 -9.33 -6.90 4.17
CA LEU A 32 -10.34 -5.90 3.82
C LEU A 32 -10.74 -5.16 5.09
N PHE A 33 -10.56 -3.85 5.09
CA PHE A 33 -10.99 -3.02 6.19
C PHE A 33 -11.34 -1.62 5.71
N THR A 34 -12.15 -0.92 6.50
CA THR A 34 -12.54 0.47 6.27
C THR A 34 -12.23 1.28 7.52
N VAL A 35 -11.56 2.40 7.34
CA VAL A 35 -11.19 3.30 8.44
C VAL A 35 -11.41 4.74 8.01
N LYS A 36 -11.50 5.63 9.00
CA LYS A 36 -11.46 7.07 8.75
C LYS A 36 -10.01 7.51 8.70
N GLY A 37 -9.70 8.31 7.71
CA GLY A 37 -8.37 8.88 7.57
C GLY A 37 -8.48 10.25 6.93
N THR A 38 -7.44 10.67 6.25
CA THR A 38 -7.42 11.93 5.53
C THR A 38 -7.11 11.71 4.07
N PHE A 39 -7.72 12.51 3.23
CA PHE A 39 -7.50 12.50 1.79
C PHE A 39 -7.47 13.94 1.30
N SER A 40 -6.38 14.31 0.63
CA SER A 40 -6.24 15.66 0.10
C SER A 40 -5.52 15.63 -1.25
N LYS A 41 -5.81 16.63 -2.05
CA LYS A 41 -5.11 16.88 -3.30
C LYS A 41 -4.26 18.14 -3.12
N ARG A 42 -3.00 18.08 -3.52
CA ARG A 42 -2.10 19.22 -3.50
C ARG A 42 -1.34 19.24 -4.82
N ASN A 43 -1.58 20.25 -5.63
CA ASN A 43 -1.07 20.32 -7.01
C ASN A 43 -1.51 19.07 -7.78
N GLU A 44 -0.57 18.29 -8.28
CA GLU A 44 -0.85 17.07 -9.04
C GLU A 44 -0.75 15.81 -8.20
N GLU A 45 -0.66 15.96 -6.86
CA GLU A 45 -0.49 14.83 -5.96
C GLU A 45 -1.69 14.63 -5.06
N TYR A 46 -1.97 13.36 -4.77
CA TYR A 46 -3.00 12.96 -3.81
C TYR A 46 -2.33 12.33 -2.60
N ASP A 47 -2.71 12.77 -1.41
CA ASP A 47 -2.22 12.24 -0.14
C ASP A 47 -3.33 11.49 0.57
N ILE A 48 -3.08 10.23 0.90
CA ILE A 48 -4.00 9.37 1.64
C ILE A 48 -3.29 8.94 2.91
N LYS A 49 -3.90 9.19 4.06
CA LYS A 49 -3.31 8.80 5.36
C LYS A 49 -4.35 8.07 6.19
N TYR A 50 -3.94 6.97 6.77
CA TYR A 50 -4.78 6.20 7.67
C TYR A 50 -3.92 5.38 8.62
N ASP A 51 -4.57 4.88 9.68
CA ASP A 51 -3.91 4.01 10.65
C ASP A 51 -4.45 2.60 10.52
N GLU A 52 -3.54 1.63 10.54
CA GLU A 52 -3.88 0.22 10.72
C GLU A 52 -3.70 -0.10 12.20
N LYS A 53 -4.77 -0.56 12.83
CA LYS A 53 -4.74 -0.88 14.25
C LYS A 53 -5.12 -2.33 14.48
N ASN A 54 -4.37 -2.98 15.36
CA ASN A 54 -4.81 -4.22 15.96
C ASN A 54 -4.85 -3.99 17.48
N GLU A 55 -5.07 -5.06 18.27
CA GLU A 55 -5.24 -4.92 19.72
C GLU A 55 -4.04 -4.29 20.43
N GLU A 56 -2.83 -4.51 19.92
CA GLU A 56 -1.60 -4.10 20.59
C GLU A 56 -0.82 -3.02 19.88
N TYR A 57 -0.97 -2.90 18.55
CA TYR A 57 -0.09 -2.10 17.73
C TYR A 57 -0.85 -1.19 16.77
N THR A 58 -0.20 -0.08 16.45
CA THR A 58 -0.69 0.85 15.43
C THR A 58 0.40 1.05 14.40
N THR A 59 0.03 1.01 13.13
CA THR A 59 0.91 1.36 12.02
C THR A 59 0.30 2.54 11.28
N HIS A 60 1.07 3.60 11.15
CA HIS A 60 0.65 4.80 10.42
C HIS A 60 1.00 4.64 8.96
N CYS A 61 0.01 4.71 8.08
CA CYS A 61 0.19 4.54 6.64
C CYS A 61 -0.05 5.85 5.92
N SER A 62 0.82 6.15 4.98
CA SER A 62 0.73 7.34 4.15
C SER A 62 1.03 6.95 2.70
N LEU A 63 0.12 7.30 1.78
CA LEU A 63 0.33 7.13 0.35
C LEU A 63 0.28 8.48 -0.32
N THR A 64 1.27 8.74 -1.17
CA THR A 64 1.30 9.92 -2.02
C THR A 64 1.30 9.43 -3.47
N ALA A 65 0.27 9.77 -4.22
CA ALA A 65 0.11 9.31 -5.60
C ALA A 65 0.12 10.49 -6.56
N ASN A 66 0.89 10.35 -7.65
CA ASN A 66 0.87 11.30 -8.76
C ASN A 66 0.60 10.55 -10.07
N SER A 67 0.85 11.18 -11.21
CA SER A 67 0.49 10.60 -12.51
C SER A 67 1.25 9.33 -12.86
N ASP A 68 2.44 9.10 -12.30
CA ASP A 68 3.28 7.97 -12.71
C ASP A 68 3.80 7.11 -11.56
N ARG A 69 3.63 7.51 -10.31
CA ARG A 69 4.17 6.74 -9.19
C ARG A 69 3.37 6.92 -7.92
N VAL A 70 3.58 5.99 -7.00
CA VAL A 70 2.96 6.01 -5.67
C VAL A 70 4.05 5.75 -4.64
N PHE A 71 4.07 6.57 -3.60
CA PHE A 71 4.95 6.40 -2.45
C PHE A 71 4.12 5.90 -1.29
N LEU A 72 4.54 4.80 -0.70
CA LEU A 72 3.94 4.27 0.51
C LEU A 72 4.94 4.37 1.66
N SER A 73 4.51 4.96 2.76
CA SER A 73 5.29 4.99 3.99
C SER A 73 4.46 4.34 5.09
N ARG A 74 5.04 3.37 5.77
CA ARG A 74 4.43 2.70 6.93
C ARG A 74 5.36 2.89 8.11
N LYS A 75 4.81 3.29 9.26
CA LYS A 75 5.58 3.53 10.49
C LYS A 75 4.81 3.05 11.70
N GLY A 76 5.53 2.40 12.61
CA GLY A 76 4.98 1.87 13.85
C GLY A 76 5.31 0.40 14.00
N ALA A 77 4.28 -0.46 14.08
CA ALA A 77 4.50 -1.91 14.17
C ALA A 77 5.26 -2.45 12.97
N VAL A 78 5.05 -1.84 11.81
CA VAL A 78 5.79 -2.12 10.58
C VAL A 78 6.41 -0.83 10.11
N ASP A 79 7.69 -0.87 9.74
CA ASP A 79 8.37 0.27 9.13
C ASP A 79 8.85 -0.12 7.74
N CYS A 80 8.40 0.59 6.72
CA CYS A 80 8.93 0.45 5.37
C CYS A 80 8.56 1.65 4.53
N ASN A 81 9.35 1.89 3.49
CA ASN A 81 9.09 2.92 2.49
C ASN A 81 9.21 2.28 1.12
N ILE A 82 8.16 2.37 0.33
CA ILE A 82 8.11 1.73 -0.99
C ILE A 82 7.73 2.76 -2.04
N THR A 83 8.46 2.77 -3.14
CA THR A 83 8.11 3.53 -4.33
C THR A 83 7.58 2.57 -5.38
N PHE A 84 6.36 2.80 -5.84
CA PHE A 84 5.75 2.04 -6.92
C PHE A 84 5.80 2.85 -8.19
N LYS A 85 6.41 2.31 -9.22
CA LYS A 85 6.41 2.87 -10.57
C LYS A 85 6.40 1.73 -11.55
N GLU A 86 5.48 1.75 -12.52
CA GLU A 86 5.30 0.64 -13.44
C GLU A 86 6.60 0.24 -14.12
N GLY A 87 6.89 -1.07 -14.11
CA GLY A 87 8.06 -1.63 -14.72
C GLY A 87 9.36 -1.48 -13.92
N GLU A 88 9.32 -0.83 -12.76
CA GLU A 88 10.54 -0.59 -11.98
C GLU A 88 10.60 -1.40 -10.71
N LYS A 89 11.81 -1.59 -10.22
CA LYS A 89 12.10 -2.26 -8.95
C LYS A 89 12.45 -1.22 -7.89
N CYS A 90 12.00 -1.47 -6.68
CA CYS A 90 12.35 -0.69 -5.51
C CYS A 90 12.98 -1.63 -4.48
N ASN A 91 14.20 -1.32 -4.06
CA ASN A 91 14.86 -2.04 -2.97
C ASN A 91 14.61 -1.29 -1.68
N CYS A 92 14.12 -1.99 -0.67
CA CYS A 92 13.80 -1.38 0.61
C CYS A 92 13.99 -2.39 1.73
N ILE A 93 13.83 -1.92 2.96
CA ILE A 93 13.93 -2.77 4.14
C ILE A 93 12.56 -2.80 4.81
N TYR A 94 12.07 -4.00 5.06
CA TYR A 94 10.83 -4.25 5.77
C TYR A 94 11.17 -4.56 7.22
N ARG A 95 10.79 -3.68 8.13
CA ARG A 95 11.12 -3.82 9.55
C ARG A 95 9.87 -4.14 10.36
N VAL A 96 9.98 -5.24 11.10
CA VAL A 96 9.02 -5.63 12.14
C VAL A 96 9.88 -5.85 13.37
N PRO A 97 10.12 -4.82 14.18
CA PRO A 97 11.10 -4.90 15.26
C PRO A 97 10.87 -6.11 16.16
N PRO A 98 11.93 -6.82 16.53
CA PRO A 98 13.37 -6.55 16.30
C PRO A 98 13.91 -7.06 14.95
N TYR A 99 13.05 -7.50 14.05
CA TYR A 99 13.45 -8.10 12.77
C TYR A 99 13.50 -7.08 11.66
N ALA A 100 14.38 -7.32 10.69
CA ALA A 100 14.48 -6.54 9.47
C ALA A 100 14.78 -7.48 8.31
N PHE A 101 14.09 -7.27 7.19
CA PHE A 101 14.23 -8.10 6.00
C PHE A 101 14.49 -7.24 4.79
N ASP A 102 15.38 -7.68 3.92
CA ASP A 102 15.52 -7.07 2.61
C ASP A 102 14.29 -7.38 1.78
N MET A 103 13.78 -6.37 1.10
CA MET A 103 12.61 -6.51 0.27
C MET A 103 12.84 -5.86 -1.09
N VAL A 104 12.44 -6.56 -2.15
CA VAL A 104 12.45 -6.02 -3.51
C VAL A 104 11.01 -6.00 -4.01
N VAL A 105 10.56 -4.83 -4.42
CA VAL A 105 9.21 -4.64 -4.97
C VAL A 105 9.33 -4.35 -6.47
N THR A 106 8.60 -5.10 -7.27
CA THR A 106 8.52 -4.88 -8.72
C THR A 106 7.08 -4.54 -9.05
N THR A 107 6.85 -3.34 -9.56
CA THR A 107 5.51 -2.85 -9.85
C THR A 107 5.10 -3.23 -11.27
N SER A 108 3.97 -3.91 -11.40
CA SER A 108 3.41 -4.31 -12.68
C SER A 108 2.43 -3.29 -13.21
N LYS A 109 1.56 -2.75 -12.35
CA LYS A 109 0.49 -1.87 -12.79
C LYS A 109 0.06 -0.90 -11.71
N ILE A 110 -0.22 0.32 -12.12
CA ILE A 110 -0.81 1.36 -11.28
C ILE A 110 -2.02 1.92 -12.02
N ARG A 111 -3.17 1.96 -11.34
CA ARG A 111 -4.34 2.67 -11.81
C ARG A 111 -4.74 3.70 -10.78
N ASN A 112 -4.75 4.94 -11.20
CA ASN A 112 -5.09 6.07 -10.34
C ASN A 112 -6.32 6.77 -10.92
N SER A 113 -7.48 6.54 -10.30
CA SER A 113 -8.73 7.19 -10.66
C SER A 113 -9.22 8.08 -9.52
N LEU A 114 -8.28 8.70 -8.80
CA LEU A 114 -8.58 9.62 -7.72
C LEU A 114 -8.97 10.99 -8.28
N ASN A 115 -9.91 11.64 -7.60
CA ASN A 115 -10.24 13.05 -7.83
C ASN A 115 -10.28 13.74 -6.47
N GLU A 116 -10.70 14.99 -6.41
CA GLU A 116 -10.65 15.77 -5.17
C GLU A 116 -11.52 15.23 -4.05
N ASN A 117 -12.56 14.46 -4.37
CA ASN A 117 -13.55 14.02 -3.40
C ASN A 117 -13.57 12.52 -3.17
N GLU A 118 -13.23 11.74 -4.18
CA GLU A 118 -13.31 10.30 -4.10
C GLU A 118 -12.47 9.63 -5.16
N GLY A 119 -12.46 8.34 -5.17
CA GLY A 119 -11.82 7.56 -6.22
C GLY A 119 -11.14 6.32 -5.70
N GLU A 120 -10.33 5.75 -6.54
CA GLU A 120 -9.70 4.47 -6.27
C GLU A 120 -8.26 4.45 -6.80
N LEU A 121 -7.38 3.88 -6.02
CA LEU A 121 -6.00 3.61 -6.39
C LEU A 121 -5.81 2.10 -6.41
N GLN A 122 -5.33 1.56 -7.53
CA GLN A 122 -5.05 0.14 -7.66
C GLN A 122 -3.58 -0.08 -7.95
N LEU A 123 -2.98 -1.04 -7.24
CA LEU A 123 -1.58 -1.41 -7.39
C LEU A 123 -1.50 -2.92 -7.58
N ILE A 124 -0.73 -3.35 -8.59
CA ILE A 124 -0.37 -4.76 -8.77
C ILE A 124 1.13 -4.82 -8.79
N TYR A 125 1.68 -5.59 -7.86
CA TYR A 125 3.13 -5.71 -7.74
C TYR A 125 3.51 -7.08 -7.20
N SER A 126 4.76 -7.43 -7.42
CA SER A 126 5.36 -8.59 -6.79
C SER A 126 6.40 -8.12 -5.79
N MET A 127 6.66 -8.91 -4.78
CA MET A 127 7.72 -8.62 -3.83
C MET A 127 8.45 -9.88 -3.44
N ASN A 128 9.75 -9.73 -3.22
CA ASN A 128 10.57 -10.74 -2.60
C ASN A 128 10.97 -10.21 -1.24
N ILE A 129 10.59 -10.92 -0.21
CA ILE A 129 10.89 -10.54 1.16
C ILE A 129 11.53 -11.73 1.87
N GLY A 130 12.78 -11.55 2.32
CA GLY A 130 13.50 -12.63 2.97
C GLY A 130 13.64 -13.89 2.12
N GLY A 131 13.67 -13.77 0.78
CA GLY A 131 13.76 -14.89 -0.12
C GLY A 131 12.42 -15.50 -0.56
N GLN A 132 11.30 -15.01 -0.02
CA GLN A 132 9.97 -15.48 -0.38
C GLN A 132 9.33 -14.56 -1.40
N ASP A 133 8.91 -15.12 -2.53
CA ASP A 133 8.20 -14.38 -3.57
C ASP A 133 6.70 -14.33 -3.28
N LYS A 134 6.13 -13.14 -3.47
CA LYS A 134 4.69 -12.89 -3.28
C LYS A 134 4.18 -12.01 -4.39
N LYS A 135 2.91 -12.19 -4.75
CA LYS A 135 2.20 -11.30 -5.65
C LYS A 135 1.10 -10.59 -4.88
N VAL A 136 1.00 -9.29 -5.04
CA VAL A 136 0.03 -8.48 -4.32
C VAL A 136 -0.83 -7.69 -5.29
N ARG A 137 -2.14 -7.70 -5.03
CA ARG A 137 -3.10 -6.80 -5.65
C ARG A 137 -3.73 -5.98 -4.53
N MET A 138 -3.57 -4.68 -4.61
CA MET A 138 -4.07 -3.76 -3.60
C MET A 138 -5.00 -2.73 -4.23
N ARG A 139 -6.11 -2.50 -3.57
CA ARG A 139 -7.10 -1.50 -3.97
C ARG A 139 -7.42 -0.62 -2.79
N ILE A 140 -7.32 0.67 -2.98
CA ILE A 140 -7.60 1.66 -1.94
C ILE A 140 -8.67 2.59 -2.48
N LYS A 141 -9.84 2.55 -1.84
CA LYS A 141 -10.96 3.45 -2.16
C LYS A 141 -11.02 4.56 -1.15
N VAL A 142 -11.23 5.77 -1.62
CA VAL A 142 -11.40 6.94 -0.75
C VAL A 142 -12.70 7.63 -1.09
N LYS A 143 -13.38 8.12 -0.05
CA LYS A 143 -14.62 8.86 -0.20
C LYS A 143 -14.73 9.88 0.92
N LYS A 144 -14.79 11.15 0.55
CA LYS A 144 -15.04 12.22 1.50
C LYS A 144 -16.49 12.32 1.93
#